data_a2292f270ea2146110b6e8585593da2e
#
_entry.id   a2292f270ea2146110b6e8585593da2e
#
_cell.length_a   1.000
_cell.length_b   1.000
_cell.length_c   1.000
_cell.angle_alpha   90.00
_cell.angle_beta   90.00
_cell.angle_gamma   90.00
#
_symmetry.space_group_name_H-M   'P 1'
#
loop_
_entity.id
_entity.type
_entity.pdbx_description
1 polymer ?
#
loop_
_entity_poly.entity_id
_entity_poly.type
_entity_poly.pdbx_seq_one_letter_code
_entity_poly.pdbx_strand_id
1 'polypeptide(L)'
;MRFYDVNQGKIMVEGTDIRDITRESLRTSYGMVLQDTWLRSGTIRDNITMGREGFTDEQIITAAKEAHSYSFIKKMPKGLDTYITEDGSGMSQGQKQLLCITRVMLDLPAMLILDEATSSIDTRTEQKIQNAFAKMMEGRTSFIVAHRLSTIQNADVILVMQDGHIIE
;
A
#
# COMPACT_ATOMS: atom_id res chain seq x y z
N MET A 1 1.43 3.15 -13.77
CA MET A 1 0.47 2.00 -13.83
C MET A 1 -0.15 1.77 -15.21
N ARG A 2 -0.19 2.78 -16.07
CA ARG A 2 -0.71 2.72 -17.45
C ARG A 2 -2.14 2.15 -17.53
N PHE A 3 -3.05 2.69 -16.68
CA PHE A 3 -4.50 2.45 -16.83
C PHE A 3 -5.04 3.17 -18.07
N TYR A 4 -4.45 4.34 -18.40
CA TYR A 4 -4.71 5.12 -19.60
C TYR A 4 -3.38 5.45 -20.27
N ASP A 5 -3.36 5.52 -21.59
CA ASP A 5 -2.23 6.04 -22.33
C ASP A 5 -2.30 7.58 -22.39
N VAL A 6 -1.16 8.23 -22.39
CA VAL A 6 -1.10 9.70 -22.48
C VAL A 6 -1.51 10.17 -23.88
N ASN A 7 -2.27 11.25 -23.95
CA ASN A 7 -2.70 11.85 -25.24
C ASN A 7 -1.55 12.58 -25.92
N GLN A 8 -0.66 13.21 -25.17
CA GLN A 8 0.51 13.92 -25.65
C GLN A 8 1.67 13.74 -24.66
N GLY A 9 2.90 13.90 -25.16
CA GLY A 9 4.10 13.72 -24.35
C GLY A 9 4.39 12.26 -24.06
N LYS A 10 5.17 12.01 -22.98
CA LYS A 10 5.60 10.68 -22.56
C LYS A 10 5.78 10.62 -21.04
N ILE A 11 5.56 9.45 -20.47
CA ILE A 11 5.94 9.12 -19.09
C ILE A 11 7.08 8.11 -19.19
N MET A 12 8.17 8.39 -18.49
CA MET A 12 9.37 7.55 -18.51
C MET A 12 9.64 6.96 -17.12
N VAL A 13 10.07 5.70 -17.09
CA VAL A 13 10.58 5.02 -15.91
C VAL A 13 12.00 4.55 -16.24
N GLU A 14 12.97 4.99 -15.45
CA GLU A 14 14.40 4.71 -15.69
C GLU A 14 14.84 4.95 -17.15
N GLY A 15 14.41 6.06 -17.75
CA GLY A 15 14.75 6.43 -19.11
C GLY A 15 13.99 5.70 -20.21
N THR A 16 13.11 4.76 -19.89
CA THR A 16 12.28 4.02 -20.85
C THR A 16 10.86 4.54 -20.85
N ASP A 17 10.27 4.79 -22.02
CA ASP A 17 8.87 5.16 -22.14
C ASP A 17 7.99 4.00 -21.66
N ILE A 18 7.00 4.29 -20.82
CA ILE A 18 6.10 3.26 -20.27
C ILE A 18 5.30 2.51 -21.34
N ARG A 19 5.23 3.05 -22.58
CA ARG A 19 4.60 2.39 -23.73
C ARG A 19 5.45 1.27 -24.30
N ASP A 20 6.76 1.32 -24.09
CA ASP A 20 7.74 0.32 -24.53
C ASP A 20 7.96 -0.79 -23.49
N ILE A 21 7.32 -0.66 -22.34
CA ILE A 21 7.34 -1.65 -21.24
C ILE A 21 6.00 -2.42 -21.22
N THR A 22 6.04 -3.73 -21.01
CA THR A 22 4.79 -4.49 -20.83
C THR A 22 4.03 -3.98 -19.60
N ARG A 23 2.68 -3.98 -19.65
CA ARG A 23 1.87 -3.54 -18.52
C ARG A 23 2.13 -4.38 -17.26
N GLU A 24 2.39 -5.66 -17.43
CA GLU A 24 2.71 -6.56 -16.32
C GLU A 24 4.02 -6.13 -15.65
N SER A 25 5.12 -6.00 -16.39
CA SER A 25 6.41 -5.57 -15.86
C SER A 25 6.35 -4.17 -15.22
N LEU A 26 5.62 -3.23 -15.84
CA LEU A 26 5.42 -1.91 -15.29
C LEU A 26 4.67 -1.97 -13.95
N ARG A 27 3.60 -2.77 -13.86
CA ARG A 27 2.75 -2.85 -12.66
C ARG A 27 3.44 -3.54 -11.50
N THR A 28 4.30 -4.53 -11.75
CA THR A 28 5.11 -5.16 -10.71
C THR A 28 6.14 -4.23 -10.07
N SER A 29 6.50 -3.13 -10.77
CA SER A 29 7.39 -2.10 -10.21
C SER A 29 6.70 -1.16 -9.21
N TYR A 30 5.38 -1.22 -9.08
CA TYR A 30 4.60 -0.36 -8.19
C TYR A 30 3.90 -1.13 -7.08
N GLY A 31 4.01 -0.64 -5.85
CA GLY A 31 3.11 -0.98 -4.75
C GLY A 31 2.06 0.10 -4.56
N MET A 32 0.83 -0.30 -4.30
CA MET A 32 -0.25 0.65 -4.05
C MET A 32 -0.92 0.36 -2.71
N VAL A 33 -1.08 1.40 -1.90
CA VAL A 33 -1.98 1.39 -0.75
C VAL A 33 -3.04 2.45 -1.03
N LEU A 34 -4.27 2.00 -1.26
CA LEU A 34 -5.40 2.86 -1.58
C LEU A 34 -6.17 3.23 -0.31
N GLN A 35 -6.95 4.31 -0.40
CA GLN A 35 -7.89 4.73 0.63
C GLN A 35 -8.90 3.63 0.94
N ASP A 36 -9.51 3.06 -0.12
CA ASP A 36 -10.44 1.95 0.02
C ASP A 36 -9.68 0.65 0.24
N THR A 37 -9.86 0.08 1.41
CA THR A 37 -9.25 -1.19 1.79
C THR A 37 -10.05 -2.33 1.20
N TRP A 38 -9.46 -3.05 0.25
CA TRP A 38 -10.09 -4.21 -0.35
C TRP A 38 -9.51 -5.52 0.22
N LEU A 39 -10.40 -6.37 0.72
CA LEU A 39 -10.08 -7.71 1.22
C LEU A 39 -10.86 -8.76 0.40
N ARG A 40 -10.27 -9.94 0.23
CA ARG A 40 -10.91 -11.09 -0.40
C ARG A 40 -11.45 -12.02 0.68
N SER A 41 -12.54 -12.72 0.38
CA SER A 41 -12.92 -13.89 1.17
C SER A 41 -11.81 -14.93 1.12
N GLY A 42 -11.33 -15.37 2.28
CA GLY A 42 -10.20 -16.28 2.43
C GLY A 42 -9.49 -16.11 3.76
N THR A 43 -8.34 -16.73 3.92
CA THR A 43 -7.54 -16.56 5.13
C THR A 43 -6.82 -15.21 5.15
N ILE A 44 -6.33 -14.79 6.30
CA ILE A 44 -5.44 -13.62 6.41
C ILE A 44 -4.18 -13.85 5.57
N ARG A 45 -3.63 -15.06 5.57
CA ARG A 45 -2.52 -15.48 4.71
C ARG A 45 -2.83 -15.17 3.25
N ASP A 46 -3.95 -15.68 2.73
CA ASP A 46 -4.36 -15.47 1.33
C ASP A 46 -4.50 -13.98 1.00
N ASN A 47 -4.97 -13.20 1.96
CA ASN A 47 -5.10 -11.76 1.80
C ASN A 47 -3.76 -11.03 1.78
N ILE A 48 -2.77 -11.47 2.55
CA ILE A 48 -1.43 -10.88 2.56
C ILE A 48 -0.65 -11.28 1.30
N THR A 49 -0.67 -12.56 0.94
CA THR A 49 0.07 -13.08 -0.22
C THR A 49 -0.63 -12.79 -1.55
N MET A 50 -1.93 -12.41 -1.52
CA MET A 50 -2.79 -12.30 -2.71
C MET A 50 -2.91 -13.61 -3.49
N GLY A 51 -2.80 -14.76 -2.81
CA GLY A 51 -2.82 -16.07 -3.39
C GLY A 51 -1.53 -16.46 -4.13
N ARG A 52 -0.47 -15.64 -4.04
CA ARG A 52 0.85 -15.99 -4.58
C ARG A 52 1.52 -17.04 -3.71
N GLU A 53 2.15 -17.99 -4.32
CA GLU A 53 2.93 -19.06 -3.66
C GLU A 53 4.38 -18.62 -3.43
N GLY A 54 5.12 -19.39 -2.61
CA GLY A 54 6.56 -19.22 -2.40
C GLY A 54 6.94 -18.36 -1.19
N PHE A 55 5.99 -17.74 -0.49
CA PHE A 55 6.27 -17.02 0.75
C PHE A 55 6.23 -17.94 1.96
N THR A 56 7.29 -17.90 2.78
CA THR A 56 7.34 -18.62 4.05
C THR A 56 6.55 -17.88 5.14
N ASP A 57 6.13 -18.62 6.17
CA ASP A 57 5.47 -18.01 7.35
C ASP A 57 6.34 -16.94 7.99
N GLU A 58 7.65 -17.15 8.03
CA GLU A 58 8.60 -16.21 8.59
C GLU A 58 8.61 -14.88 7.82
N GLN A 59 8.58 -14.91 6.49
CA GLN A 59 8.49 -13.72 5.64
C GLN A 59 7.18 -12.98 5.87
N ILE A 60 6.06 -13.70 5.91
CA ILE A 60 4.73 -13.11 6.16
C ILE A 60 4.67 -12.47 7.55
N ILE A 61 5.17 -13.15 8.58
CA ILE A 61 5.20 -12.65 9.95
C ILE A 61 6.12 -11.43 10.06
N THR A 62 7.25 -11.42 9.37
CA THR A 62 8.16 -10.28 9.36
C THR A 62 7.49 -9.06 8.74
N ALA A 63 6.91 -9.20 7.55
CA ALA A 63 6.14 -8.13 6.92
C ALA A 63 4.98 -7.64 7.82
N ALA A 64 4.26 -8.56 8.47
CA ALA A 64 3.18 -8.23 9.39
C ALA A 64 3.65 -7.49 10.65
N LYS A 65 4.84 -7.80 11.17
CA LYS A 65 5.45 -7.06 12.29
C LYS A 65 5.83 -5.65 11.87
N GLU A 66 6.45 -5.50 10.72
CA GLU A 66 6.86 -4.20 10.17
C GLU A 66 5.66 -3.31 9.86
N ALA A 67 4.59 -3.88 9.32
CA ALA A 67 3.32 -3.20 9.09
C ALA A 67 2.48 -3.02 10.37
N HIS A 68 2.94 -3.44 11.54
CA HIS A 68 2.19 -3.43 12.80
C HIS A 68 0.89 -4.26 12.82
N SER A 69 0.62 -5.08 11.81
CA SER A 69 -0.56 -5.94 11.74
C SER A 69 -0.45 -7.20 12.59
N TYR A 70 0.75 -7.72 12.82
CA TYR A 70 0.95 -8.94 13.61
C TYR A 70 0.38 -8.89 15.00
N SER A 71 0.32 -7.69 15.61
CA SER A 71 -0.20 -7.50 16.96
C SER A 71 -1.66 -7.91 17.15
N PHE A 72 -2.48 -7.78 16.13
CA PHE A 72 -3.87 -8.26 16.13
C PHE A 72 -4.02 -9.64 15.49
N ILE A 73 -3.25 -9.97 14.45
CA ILE A 73 -3.29 -11.27 13.77
C ILE A 73 -3.04 -12.41 14.77
N LYS A 74 -2.01 -12.29 15.64
CA LYS A 74 -1.69 -13.30 16.65
C LYS A 74 -2.78 -13.51 17.73
N LYS A 75 -3.72 -12.57 17.84
CA LYS A 75 -4.85 -12.68 18.78
C LYS A 75 -6.08 -13.33 18.15
N MET A 76 -6.07 -13.53 16.85
CA MET A 76 -7.15 -14.20 16.14
C MET A 76 -7.11 -15.72 16.39
N PRO A 77 -8.25 -16.42 16.38
CA PRO A 77 -8.35 -17.82 16.78
C PRO A 77 -7.39 -18.77 16.04
N LYS A 78 -7.11 -18.49 14.74
CA LYS A 78 -6.21 -19.30 13.90
C LYS A 78 -5.03 -18.48 13.35
N GLY A 79 -4.72 -17.32 13.93
CA GLY A 79 -3.64 -16.46 13.47
C GLY A 79 -3.73 -16.14 11.97
N LEU A 80 -2.69 -16.46 11.20
CA LEU A 80 -2.66 -16.26 9.74
C LEU A 80 -3.72 -17.06 8.99
N ASP A 81 -4.16 -18.19 9.53
CA ASP A 81 -5.15 -19.07 8.90
C ASP A 81 -6.59 -18.73 9.33
N THR A 82 -6.78 -17.60 10.01
CA THR A 82 -8.12 -17.08 10.32
C THR A 82 -8.80 -16.66 9.02
N TYR A 83 -10.00 -17.20 8.79
CA TYR A 83 -10.82 -16.88 7.64
C TYR A 83 -11.52 -15.52 7.85
N ILE A 84 -11.48 -14.68 6.85
CA ILE A 84 -12.18 -13.39 6.81
C ILE A 84 -13.07 -13.32 5.55
N THR A 85 -14.15 -12.59 5.68
CA THR A 85 -15.08 -12.31 4.57
C THR A 85 -14.62 -11.10 3.77
N GLU A 86 -15.17 -10.90 2.58
CA GLU A 86 -14.80 -9.80 1.67
C GLU A 86 -15.01 -8.41 2.28
N ASP A 87 -16.01 -8.27 3.14
CA ASP A 87 -16.24 -7.04 3.91
C ASP A 87 -15.28 -6.88 5.10
N GLY A 88 -14.50 -7.94 5.42
CA GLY A 88 -13.60 -7.97 6.57
C GLY A 88 -14.36 -7.89 7.90
N SER A 89 -15.52 -8.58 8.02
CA SER A 89 -16.37 -8.56 9.21
C SER A 89 -15.56 -8.79 10.48
N GLY A 90 -15.81 -7.97 11.49
CA GLY A 90 -15.12 -8.02 12.78
C GLY A 90 -13.76 -7.29 12.81
N MET A 91 -13.32 -6.69 11.71
CA MET A 91 -12.09 -5.90 11.66
C MET A 91 -12.40 -4.40 11.59
N SER A 92 -11.64 -3.60 12.35
CA SER A 92 -11.70 -2.15 12.21
C SER A 92 -11.08 -1.69 10.87
N GLN A 93 -11.46 -0.50 10.40
CA GLN A 93 -10.90 0.10 9.18
C GLN A 93 -9.37 0.18 9.25
N GLY A 94 -8.80 0.56 10.38
CA GLY A 94 -7.35 0.60 10.58
C GLY A 94 -6.69 -0.78 10.49
N GLN A 95 -7.33 -1.84 10.99
CA GLN A 95 -6.82 -3.21 10.86
C GLN A 95 -6.82 -3.67 9.39
N LYS A 96 -7.88 -3.35 8.65
CA LYS A 96 -7.95 -3.64 7.21
C LYS A 96 -6.83 -2.91 6.44
N GLN A 97 -6.60 -1.64 6.76
CA GLN A 97 -5.53 -0.85 6.14
C GLN A 97 -4.14 -1.41 6.47
N LEU A 98 -3.88 -1.81 7.73
CA LEU A 98 -2.62 -2.47 8.10
C LEU A 98 -2.40 -3.80 7.35
N LEU A 99 -3.46 -4.56 7.03
CA LEU A 99 -3.33 -5.74 6.15
C LEU A 99 -2.96 -5.36 4.71
N CYS A 100 -3.56 -4.30 4.16
CA CYS A 100 -3.20 -3.79 2.82
C CYS A 100 -1.75 -3.32 2.78
N ILE A 101 -1.27 -2.66 3.83
CA ILE A 101 0.15 -2.29 3.98
C ILE A 101 1.03 -3.54 4.05
N THR A 102 0.62 -4.57 4.81
CA THR A 102 1.37 -5.83 4.92
C THR A 102 1.57 -6.51 3.56
N ARG A 103 0.57 -6.46 2.66
CA ARG A 103 0.68 -6.97 1.29
C ARG A 103 1.84 -6.34 0.53
N VAL A 104 1.95 -5.02 0.63
CA VAL A 104 2.99 -4.27 -0.06
C VAL A 104 4.35 -4.51 0.60
N MET A 105 4.40 -4.60 1.92
CA MET A 105 5.64 -4.89 2.67
C MET A 105 6.18 -6.30 2.43
N LEU A 106 5.33 -7.26 2.10
CA LEU A 106 5.76 -8.63 1.82
C LEU A 106 6.65 -8.72 0.57
N ASP A 107 6.38 -7.86 -0.41
CA ASP A 107 7.10 -7.81 -1.68
C ASP A 107 7.23 -6.35 -2.11
N LEU A 108 8.14 -5.65 -1.43
CA LEU A 108 8.33 -4.21 -1.56
C LEU A 108 8.90 -3.84 -2.93
N PRO A 109 8.11 -3.19 -3.81
CA PRO A 109 8.57 -2.74 -5.12
C PRO A 109 9.42 -1.47 -5.02
N ALA A 110 10.05 -1.08 -6.14
CA ALA A 110 10.89 0.10 -6.21
C ALA A 110 10.11 1.43 -6.10
N MET A 111 8.84 1.43 -6.50
CA MET A 111 7.99 2.63 -6.49
C MET A 111 6.71 2.39 -5.68
N LEU A 112 6.25 3.40 -4.97
CA LEU A 112 5.05 3.35 -4.15
C LEU A 112 4.06 4.43 -4.57
N ILE A 113 2.76 4.07 -4.50
CA ILE A 113 1.65 5.02 -4.61
C ILE A 113 0.82 4.83 -3.34
N LEU A 114 0.79 5.87 -2.52
CA LEU A 114 0.11 5.88 -1.23
C LEU A 114 -1.02 6.90 -1.27
N ASP A 115 -2.24 6.42 -1.09
CA ASP A 115 -3.42 7.29 -0.99
C ASP A 115 -3.85 7.35 0.47
N GLU A 116 -3.67 8.53 1.07
CA GLU A 116 -3.85 8.73 2.51
C GLU A 116 -5.27 9.13 2.84
N ALA A 117 -6.06 8.20 3.36
CA ALA A 117 -7.33 8.53 4.00
C ALA A 117 -7.48 7.80 5.34
N THR A 118 -7.22 8.52 6.39
CA THR A 118 -7.27 8.02 7.78
C THR A 118 -8.37 8.68 8.60
N SER A 119 -9.35 9.32 7.96
CA SER A 119 -10.38 10.13 8.63
C SER A 119 -11.28 9.37 9.62
N SER A 120 -11.29 8.03 9.55
CA SER A 120 -12.14 7.16 10.38
C SER A 120 -11.35 6.22 11.29
N ILE A 121 -10.05 6.50 11.49
CA ILE A 121 -9.14 5.61 12.23
C ILE A 121 -8.77 6.26 13.58
N ASP A 122 -8.70 5.46 14.63
CA ASP A 122 -8.24 5.94 15.93
C ASP A 122 -6.77 6.38 15.90
N THR A 123 -6.41 7.36 16.70
CA THR A 123 -5.08 8.00 16.72
C THR A 123 -3.93 7.01 16.90
N ARG A 124 -4.13 5.96 17.71
CA ARG A 124 -3.07 4.97 17.98
C ARG A 124 -2.81 4.08 16.74
N THR A 125 -3.87 3.68 16.05
CA THR A 125 -3.75 2.89 14.81
C THR A 125 -3.24 3.76 13.69
N GLU A 126 -3.65 5.02 13.62
CA GLU A 126 -3.12 5.98 12.66
C GLU A 126 -1.60 6.14 12.79
N GLN A 127 -1.07 6.29 14.02
CA GLN A 127 0.37 6.38 14.23
C GLN A 127 1.13 5.13 13.72
N LYS A 128 0.52 3.94 13.85
CA LYS A 128 1.11 2.71 13.29
C LYS A 128 1.13 2.72 11.77
N ILE A 129 0.07 3.22 11.14
CA ILE A 129 -0.01 3.36 9.69
C ILE A 129 1.05 4.32 9.19
N GLN A 130 1.21 5.48 9.84
CA GLN A 130 2.23 6.47 9.49
C GLN A 130 3.65 5.90 9.64
N ASN A 131 3.93 5.18 10.72
CA ASN A 131 5.22 4.54 10.93
C ASN A 131 5.50 3.47 9.85
N ALA A 132 4.48 2.69 9.48
CA ALA A 132 4.60 1.70 8.42
C ALA A 132 4.85 2.34 7.05
N PHE A 133 4.16 3.45 6.73
CA PHE A 133 4.41 4.22 5.51
C PHE A 133 5.83 4.78 5.47
N ALA A 134 6.29 5.42 6.55
CA ALA A 134 7.64 5.94 6.64
C ALA A 134 8.68 4.85 6.33
N LYS A 135 8.52 3.66 6.93
CA LYS A 135 9.40 2.52 6.67
C LYS A 135 9.33 2.00 5.23
N MET A 136 8.14 1.95 4.65
CA MET A 136 7.98 1.54 3.25
C MET A 136 8.67 2.49 2.27
N MET A 137 8.67 3.78 2.56
CA MET A 137 9.22 4.82 1.68
C MET A 137 10.76 4.89 1.70
N GLU A 138 11.41 4.36 2.72
CA GLU A 138 12.87 4.41 2.85
C GLU A 138 13.57 3.86 1.60
N GLY A 139 14.35 4.73 0.93
CA GLY A 139 15.12 4.39 -0.27
C GLY A 139 14.28 4.12 -1.53
N ARG A 140 13.03 4.59 -1.59
CA ARG A 140 12.11 4.36 -2.72
C ARG A 140 11.48 5.64 -3.23
N THR A 141 11.16 5.64 -4.52
CA THR A 141 10.35 6.69 -5.11
C THR A 141 8.89 6.51 -4.69
N SER A 142 8.35 7.48 -3.96
CA SER A 142 7.00 7.40 -3.40
C SER A 142 6.15 8.58 -3.87
N PHE A 143 4.97 8.27 -4.38
CA PHE A 143 3.93 9.24 -4.73
C PHE A 143 2.86 9.19 -3.65
N ILE A 144 2.62 10.30 -2.99
CA ILE A 144 1.66 10.37 -1.89
C ILE A 144 0.54 11.33 -2.28
N VAL A 145 -0.70 10.84 -2.26
CA VAL A 145 -1.88 11.71 -2.31
C VAL A 145 -2.18 12.12 -0.87
N ALA A 146 -1.75 13.32 -0.50
CA ALA A 146 -1.79 13.80 0.87
C ALA A 146 -3.08 14.56 1.16
N HIS A 147 -3.76 14.17 2.22
CA HIS A 147 -4.92 14.87 2.77
C HIS A 147 -4.59 15.61 4.09
N ARG A 148 -3.35 15.51 4.56
CA ARG A 148 -2.87 16.10 5.82
C ARG A 148 -1.54 16.82 5.65
N LEU A 149 -1.40 17.95 6.35
CA LEU A 149 -0.16 18.72 6.35
C LEU A 149 1.04 17.92 6.90
N SER A 150 0.83 17.05 7.89
CA SER A 150 1.89 16.22 8.46
C SER A 150 2.56 15.28 7.45
N THR A 151 1.82 14.82 6.46
CA THR A 151 2.34 13.96 5.38
C THR A 151 3.20 14.74 4.40
N ILE A 152 2.85 16.02 4.18
CA ILE A 152 3.54 16.90 3.23
C ILE A 152 4.88 17.38 3.78
N GLN A 153 5.03 17.52 5.10
CA GLN A 153 6.20 18.10 5.75
C GLN A 153 7.53 17.40 5.42
N ASN A 154 7.49 16.12 5.11
CA ASN A 154 8.68 15.30 4.83
C ASN A 154 8.81 14.96 3.33
N ALA A 155 8.04 15.59 2.45
CA ALA A 155 8.12 15.37 1.01
C ALA A 155 9.31 16.14 0.43
N ASP A 156 10.06 15.51 -0.48
CA ASP A 156 11.13 16.18 -1.23
C ASP A 156 10.57 17.17 -2.25
N VAL A 157 9.41 16.86 -2.83
CA VAL A 157 8.71 17.69 -3.81
C VAL A 157 7.22 17.67 -3.52
N ILE A 158 6.60 18.85 -3.55
CA ILE A 158 5.16 19.00 -3.41
C ILE A 158 4.62 19.53 -4.74
N LEU A 159 3.59 18.87 -5.27
CA LEU A 159 2.91 19.29 -6.48
C LEU A 159 1.49 19.74 -6.12
N VAL A 160 1.19 21.00 -6.32
CA VAL A 160 -0.18 21.52 -6.15
C VAL A 160 -0.90 21.41 -7.49
N MET A 161 -2.02 20.69 -7.50
CA MET A 161 -2.80 20.45 -8.71
C MET A 161 -4.17 21.11 -8.61
N GLN A 162 -4.57 21.79 -9.69
CA GLN A 162 -5.91 22.34 -9.85
C GLN A 162 -6.39 22.09 -11.28
N ASP A 163 -7.61 21.57 -11.44
CA ASP A 163 -8.25 21.28 -12.73
C ASP A 163 -7.37 20.47 -13.70
N GLY A 164 -6.59 19.52 -13.17
CA GLY A 164 -5.69 18.67 -13.93
C GLY A 164 -4.35 19.31 -14.33
N HIS A 165 -4.07 20.52 -13.84
CA HIS A 165 -2.82 21.26 -14.08
C HIS A 165 -2.01 21.37 -12.80
N ILE A 166 -0.67 21.29 -12.94
CA ILE A 166 0.24 21.63 -11.85
C ILE A 166 0.34 23.16 -11.83
N ILE A 167 0.01 23.77 -10.69
CA ILE A 167 0.02 25.22 -10.50
C ILE A 167 1.17 25.68 -9.60
N GLU A 168 1.75 24.79 -8.80
CA GLU A 168 2.90 25.05 -7.94
C GLU A 168 3.68 23.75 -7.66
#